data_f56f24604605dea36090b6d345ad74c7
#
_entry.id   f56f24604605dea36090b6d345ad74c7
#
_cell.length_a   1.000
_cell.length_b   1.000
_cell.length_c   1.000
_cell.angle_alpha   90.00
_cell.angle_beta   90.00
_cell.angle_gamma   90.00
#
_symmetry.space_group_name_H-M   'P 1'
#
loop_
_entity.id
_entity.type
_entity.pdbx_description
1 polymer ?
#
loop_
_entity_poly.entity_id
_entity_poly.type
_entity_poly.pdbx_seq_one_letter_code
_entity_poly.pdbx_strand_id
1 'polypeptide(L)'
;VNPQCRIIRGEAPVALLKAIRNEQEIKGIHAAMQRDGVALVKFLRWLESAVPSGTETELSIDRKLHAFRATQDLYVGESFDTIAGYKEHGAIVHYSATEESNATLHPKGFLLLDSGAQYLDGTTDITRTIALGELTTEEKTDYTLVLKGHIALAMAVFPSGTRGAQLDVLARMPLWSHKMNFLHGTGHGVGHFLSVHEGPQSIRMNENPIVLQPGMVTSNEPGVYKGGSHGIRTENLTLVCSAGEGLFGEYLKFETITLCPICKKGIIKELLTADEVDWLNNYHQQVYEKLSPKLNEEEKAWLKEATAAI
;
A
#
# COMPACT_ATOMS: atom_id res chain seq x y z
N VAL A 1 42.63 -11.27 7.51
CA VAL A 1 41.79 -12.29 8.21
C VAL A 1 42.73 -13.25 8.87
N ASN A 2 42.50 -13.57 10.16
CA ASN A 2 43.31 -14.55 10.91
C ASN A 2 43.20 -15.92 10.18
N PRO A 3 44.33 -16.54 9.77
CA PRO A 3 44.27 -17.83 9.04
C PRO A 3 43.66 -18.99 9.86
N GLN A 4 43.51 -18.82 11.17
CA GLN A 4 42.87 -19.82 12.06
C GLN A 4 41.37 -19.60 12.22
N CYS A 5 40.77 -18.50 11.64
CA CYS A 5 39.35 -18.27 11.68
C CYS A 5 38.62 -19.16 10.67
N ARG A 6 37.63 -19.91 11.15
CA ARG A 6 36.66 -20.59 10.30
C ARG A 6 35.62 -19.59 9.84
N ILE A 7 35.55 -19.32 8.52
CA ILE A 7 34.50 -18.51 7.91
C ILE A 7 33.29 -19.39 7.68
N ILE A 8 32.16 -19.05 8.31
CA ILE A 8 30.87 -19.71 8.10
C ILE A 8 30.04 -18.72 7.29
N ARG A 9 29.63 -19.11 6.07
CA ARG A 9 28.67 -18.35 5.27
C ARG A 9 27.26 -18.72 5.71
N GLY A 10 26.42 -17.72 5.97
CA GLY A 10 25.05 -17.91 6.41
C GLY A 10 24.26 -16.60 6.33
N GLU A 11 22.97 -16.68 6.60
CA GLU A 11 22.10 -15.50 6.71
C GLU A 11 22.55 -14.60 7.87
N ALA A 12 22.45 -13.29 7.68
CA ALA A 12 22.75 -12.32 8.72
C ALA A 12 21.69 -12.40 9.84
N PRO A 13 22.06 -12.73 11.10
CA PRO A 13 21.07 -12.89 12.16
C PRO A 13 20.31 -11.59 12.48
N VAL A 14 20.90 -10.43 12.19
CA VAL A 14 20.29 -9.11 12.39
C VAL A 14 19.04 -8.93 11.54
N ALA A 15 19.00 -9.51 10.33
CA ALA A 15 17.86 -9.34 9.42
C ALA A 15 16.54 -9.85 10.06
N LEU A 16 16.56 -11.03 10.66
CA LEU A 16 15.39 -11.58 11.34
C LEU A 16 15.07 -10.84 12.65
N LEU A 17 16.09 -10.48 13.42
CA LEU A 17 15.90 -9.79 14.70
C LEU A 17 15.22 -8.44 14.53
N LYS A 18 15.60 -7.67 13.52
CA LYS A 18 14.97 -6.35 13.24
C LYS A 18 13.65 -6.44 12.48
N ALA A 19 13.33 -7.57 11.85
CA ALA A 19 12.07 -7.78 11.17
C ALA A 19 10.88 -7.89 12.14
N ILE A 20 11.11 -8.39 13.35
CA ILE A 20 10.11 -8.55 14.40
C ILE A 20 10.12 -7.29 15.28
N ARG A 21 9.13 -6.43 15.08
CA ARG A 21 9.00 -5.16 15.79
C ARG A 21 8.64 -5.37 17.26
N ASN A 22 9.32 -4.64 18.13
CA ASN A 22 8.92 -4.54 19.52
C ASN A 22 7.73 -3.59 19.71
N GLU A 23 7.15 -3.53 20.91
CA GLU A 23 5.98 -2.70 21.21
C GLU A 23 6.19 -1.21 20.92
N GLN A 24 7.41 -0.68 21.15
CA GLN A 24 7.71 0.71 20.91
C GLN A 24 7.80 1.02 19.40
N GLU A 25 8.41 0.13 18.63
CA GLU A 25 8.45 0.24 17.16
C GLU A 25 7.05 0.12 16.54
N ILE A 26 6.19 -0.77 17.09
CA ILE A 26 4.79 -0.90 16.67
C ILE A 26 4.02 0.41 16.95
N LYS A 27 4.19 1.02 18.12
CA LYS A 27 3.59 2.33 18.43
C LYS A 27 4.09 3.42 17.48
N GLY A 28 5.38 3.40 17.18
CA GLY A 28 6.01 4.35 16.26
C GLY A 28 5.43 4.24 14.85
N ILE A 29 5.36 3.03 14.28
CA ILE A 29 4.83 2.85 12.92
C ILE A 29 3.35 3.24 12.82
N HIS A 30 2.52 2.95 13.83
CA HIS A 30 1.14 3.42 13.85
C HIS A 30 1.05 4.95 13.86
N ALA A 31 1.93 5.63 14.61
CA ALA A 31 1.99 7.09 14.64
C ALA A 31 2.47 7.66 13.29
N ALA A 32 3.46 7.03 12.66
CA ALA A 32 3.92 7.38 11.31
C ALA A 32 2.80 7.25 10.28
N MET A 33 2.02 6.14 10.31
CA MET A 33 0.88 5.94 9.42
C MET A 33 -0.21 7.00 9.59
N GLN A 34 -0.44 7.49 10.82
CA GLN A 34 -1.39 8.59 11.04
C GLN A 34 -0.90 9.91 10.43
N ARG A 35 0.39 10.25 10.59
CA ARG A 35 0.97 11.46 10.01
C ARG A 35 0.96 11.41 8.50
N ASP A 36 1.39 10.30 7.93
CA ASP A 36 1.38 10.09 6.48
C ASP A 36 -0.05 10.14 5.92
N GLY A 37 -1.01 9.51 6.61
CA GLY A 37 -2.43 9.56 6.26
C GLY A 37 -2.99 10.97 6.24
N VAL A 38 -2.60 11.84 7.19
CA VAL A 38 -2.97 13.26 7.19
C VAL A 38 -2.41 13.99 5.96
N ALA A 39 -1.16 13.77 5.63
CA ALA A 39 -0.53 14.36 4.43
C ALA A 39 -1.23 13.90 3.15
N LEU A 40 -1.53 12.59 3.05
CA LEU A 40 -2.23 12.01 1.90
C LEU A 40 -3.67 12.53 1.76
N VAL A 41 -4.42 12.70 2.84
CA VAL A 41 -5.78 13.29 2.79
C VAL A 41 -5.73 14.73 2.26
N LYS A 42 -4.80 15.55 2.75
CA LYS A 42 -4.59 16.91 2.27
C LYS A 42 -4.23 16.93 0.79
N PHE A 43 -3.35 16.03 0.38
CA PHE A 43 -2.94 15.87 -1.00
C PHE A 43 -4.10 15.44 -1.91
N LEU A 44 -4.85 14.39 -1.55
CA LEU A 44 -5.95 13.87 -2.36
C LEU A 44 -7.08 14.91 -2.53
N ARG A 45 -7.43 15.62 -1.45
CA ARG A 45 -8.37 16.74 -1.51
C ARG A 45 -7.89 17.85 -2.45
N TRP A 46 -6.62 18.25 -2.33
CA TRP A 46 -6.03 19.24 -3.23
C TRP A 46 -6.03 18.76 -4.67
N LEU A 47 -5.62 17.50 -4.93
CA LEU A 47 -5.53 16.92 -6.27
C LEU A 47 -6.90 16.97 -7.00
N GLU A 48 -7.99 16.63 -6.29
CA GLU A 48 -9.33 16.64 -6.85
C GLU A 48 -9.74 18.04 -7.38
N SER A 49 -9.28 19.10 -6.69
CA SER A 49 -9.54 20.49 -7.10
C SER A 49 -8.53 21.00 -8.13
N ALA A 50 -7.32 20.49 -8.16
CA ALA A 50 -6.23 20.97 -9.01
C ALA A 50 -6.27 20.39 -10.42
N VAL A 51 -6.58 19.11 -10.58
CA VAL A 51 -6.59 18.42 -11.88
C VAL A 51 -7.47 19.10 -12.94
N PRO A 52 -8.70 19.61 -12.63
CA PRO A 52 -9.52 20.32 -13.61
C PRO A 52 -8.88 21.57 -14.21
N SER A 53 -7.86 22.16 -13.57
CA SER A 53 -7.13 23.32 -14.13
C SER A 53 -6.31 22.96 -15.37
N GLY A 54 -5.91 21.69 -15.53
CA GLY A 54 -5.07 21.23 -16.63
C GLY A 54 -3.60 21.69 -16.54
N THR A 55 -3.17 22.17 -15.37
CA THR A 55 -1.79 22.67 -15.14
C THR A 55 -0.91 21.68 -14.38
N GLU A 56 -1.51 20.72 -13.68
CA GLU A 56 -0.77 19.75 -12.89
C GLU A 56 -0.19 18.63 -13.77
N THR A 57 1.01 18.19 -13.41
CA THR A 57 1.75 17.14 -14.09
C THR A 57 2.23 16.09 -13.10
N GLU A 58 2.70 14.95 -13.60
CA GLU A 58 3.28 13.88 -12.76
C GLU A 58 4.37 14.42 -11.82
N LEU A 59 5.28 15.25 -12.32
CA LEU A 59 6.32 15.89 -11.50
C LEU A 59 5.80 16.95 -10.54
N SER A 60 4.73 17.68 -10.91
CA SER A 60 4.20 18.73 -10.02
C SER A 60 3.46 18.13 -8.82
N ILE A 61 2.73 17.05 -9.03
CA ILE A 61 2.02 16.36 -7.94
C ILE A 61 2.96 15.65 -6.98
N ASP A 62 4.08 15.09 -7.47
CA ASP A 62 5.13 14.55 -6.61
C ASP A 62 5.67 15.62 -5.65
N ARG A 63 6.11 16.77 -6.19
CA ARG A 63 6.56 17.91 -5.38
C ARG A 63 5.50 18.38 -4.38
N LYS A 64 4.22 18.30 -4.76
CA LYS A 64 3.11 18.71 -3.88
C LYS A 64 2.89 17.74 -2.74
N LEU A 65 2.96 16.43 -3.00
CA LEU A 65 2.87 15.40 -1.96
C LEU A 65 4.01 15.52 -0.97
N HIS A 66 5.26 15.65 -1.47
CA HIS A 66 6.43 15.90 -0.65
C HIS A 66 6.21 17.13 0.27
N ALA A 67 5.68 18.24 -0.26
CA ALA A 67 5.41 19.44 0.54
C ALA A 67 4.40 19.17 1.67
N PHE A 68 3.36 18.37 1.46
CA PHE A 68 2.42 18.00 2.52
C PHE A 68 3.06 17.09 3.58
N ARG A 69 3.88 16.11 3.18
CA ARG A 69 4.63 15.23 4.08
C ARG A 69 5.62 16.01 4.93
N ALA A 70 6.33 16.98 4.33
CA ALA A 70 7.29 17.83 5.01
C ALA A 70 6.68 18.72 6.12
N THR A 71 5.36 18.87 6.15
CA THR A 71 4.67 19.56 7.26
C THR A 71 4.39 18.67 8.47
N GLN A 72 4.65 17.36 8.35
CA GLN A 72 4.36 16.42 9.43
C GLN A 72 5.53 16.31 10.40
N ASP A 73 5.22 16.12 11.67
CA ASP A 73 6.23 15.91 12.70
C ASP A 73 7.06 14.65 12.41
N LEU A 74 8.34 14.68 12.76
CA LEU A 74 9.31 13.61 12.61
C LEU A 74 9.60 13.19 11.16
N TYR A 75 9.10 13.90 10.16
CA TYR A 75 9.42 13.66 8.75
C TYR A 75 10.90 13.97 8.49
N VAL A 76 11.55 13.08 7.73
CA VAL A 76 12.98 13.20 7.38
C VAL A 76 13.19 13.29 5.88
N GLY A 77 12.36 12.60 5.10
CA GLY A 77 12.45 12.53 3.64
C GLY A 77 11.53 11.45 3.07
N GLU A 78 11.54 11.28 1.76
CA GLU A 78 10.82 10.19 1.12
C GLU A 78 11.53 8.85 1.40
N SER A 79 10.78 7.75 1.49
CA SER A 79 11.33 6.40 1.66
C SER A 79 11.86 5.81 0.34
N PHE A 80 11.36 6.33 -0.78
CA PHE A 80 11.80 6.07 -2.15
C PHE A 80 11.27 7.16 -3.09
N ASP A 81 11.79 7.20 -4.32
CA ASP A 81 11.34 8.15 -5.34
C ASP A 81 9.90 7.85 -5.75
N THR A 82 9.01 8.85 -5.67
CA THR A 82 7.59 8.70 -5.96
C THR A 82 7.35 8.19 -7.38
N ILE A 83 6.50 7.19 -7.52
CA ILE A 83 5.97 6.72 -8.81
C ILE A 83 4.62 7.41 -9.02
N ALA A 84 4.57 8.37 -9.93
CA ALA A 84 3.34 9.05 -10.31
C ALA A 84 3.08 8.78 -11.80
N GLY A 85 2.32 7.72 -12.10
CA GLY A 85 2.05 7.27 -13.47
C GLY A 85 0.61 7.56 -13.89
N TYR A 86 0.43 8.54 -14.79
CA TYR A 86 -0.87 8.88 -15.34
C TYR A 86 -1.19 7.98 -16.54
N LYS A 87 -2.38 7.34 -16.54
CA LYS A 87 -2.86 6.46 -17.62
C LYS A 87 -1.83 5.38 -18.01
N GLU A 88 -1.34 5.40 -19.26
CA GLU A 88 -0.37 4.43 -19.79
C GLU A 88 0.94 4.40 -19.03
N HIS A 89 1.39 5.48 -18.41
CA HIS A 89 2.59 5.51 -17.58
C HIS A 89 2.42 4.66 -16.31
N GLY A 90 1.20 4.56 -15.77
CA GLY A 90 0.91 3.66 -14.66
C GLY A 90 1.12 2.17 -14.98
N ALA A 91 1.16 1.80 -16.26
CA ALA A 91 1.47 0.42 -16.68
C ALA A 91 2.96 0.04 -16.55
N ILE A 92 3.82 1.01 -16.30
CA ILE A 92 5.25 0.79 -16.01
C ILE A 92 5.41 0.68 -14.51
N VAL A 93 5.68 -0.52 -13.99
CA VAL A 93 5.65 -0.85 -12.55
C VAL A 93 6.51 0.10 -11.71
N HIS A 94 7.72 0.42 -12.18
CA HIS A 94 8.65 1.36 -11.54
C HIS A 94 8.83 2.59 -12.44
N TYR A 95 7.72 3.25 -12.81
CA TYR A 95 7.76 4.46 -13.61
C TYR A 95 8.47 5.59 -12.84
N SER A 96 9.32 6.32 -13.52
CA SER A 96 9.92 7.54 -13.01
C SER A 96 9.70 8.64 -14.04
N ALA A 97 8.92 9.64 -13.68
CA ALA A 97 8.70 10.80 -14.54
C ALA A 97 9.98 11.61 -14.73
N THR A 98 10.27 11.97 -15.98
CA THR A 98 11.37 12.88 -16.35
C THR A 98 10.79 14.13 -17.02
N GLU A 99 11.60 15.15 -17.21
CA GLU A 99 11.15 16.36 -17.95
C GLU A 99 10.61 16.02 -19.35
N GLU A 100 11.12 14.96 -20.01
CA GLU A 100 10.66 14.55 -21.32
C GLU A 100 9.40 13.70 -21.30
N SER A 101 9.22 12.86 -20.26
CA SER A 101 8.07 11.95 -20.15
C SER A 101 6.89 12.54 -19.35
N ASN A 102 7.12 13.66 -18.67
CA ASN A 102 6.18 14.28 -17.74
C ASN A 102 4.81 14.58 -18.36
N ALA A 103 3.79 13.80 -17.99
CA ALA A 103 2.45 13.96 -18.52
C ALA A 103 1.63 15.01 -17.75
N THR A 104 0.85 15.82 -18.47
CA THR A 104 -0.17 16.69 -17.88
C THR A 104 -1.38 15.88 -17.46
N LEU A 105 -1.87 16.11 -16.25
CA LEU A 105 -3.06 15.44 -15.72
C LEU A 105 -4.33 16.08 -16.24
N HIS A 106 -5.27 15.25 -16.64
CA HIS A 106 -6.60 15.67 -17.08
C HIS A 106 -7.69 14.93 -16.29
N PRO A 107 -8.93 15.45 -16.19
CA PRO A 107 -10.03 14.81 -15.47
C PRO A 107 -10.58 13.59 -16.23
N LYS A 108 -9.72 12.57 -16.47
CA LYS A 108 -10.00 11.33 -17.18
C LYS A 108 -9.01 10.24 -16.81
N GLY A 109 -9.50 8.99 -16.67
CA GLY A 109 -8.66 7.82 -16.44
C GLY A 109 -8.07 7.77 -15.03
N PHE A 110 -7.08 6.91 -14.83
CA PHE A 110 -6.40 6.69 -13.57
C PHE A 110 -5.05 7.39 -13.48
N LEU A 111 -4.74 7.82 -12.26
CA LEU A 111 -3.39 8.10 -11.79
C LEU A 111 -2.99 6.98 -10.80
N LEU A 112 -1.93 6.26 -11.09
CA LEU A 112 -1.26 5.39 -10.13
C LEU A 112 -0.23 6.23 -9.39
N LEU A 113 -0.38 6.33 -8.07
CA LEU A 113 0.53 7.06 -7.19
C LEU A 113 1.04 6.11 -6.11
N ASP A 114 2.34 5.81 -6.19
CA ASP A 114 3.06 4.99 -5.24
C ASP A 114 4.16 5.83 -4.59
N SER A 115 4.16 5.89 -3.27
CA SER A 115 5.00 6.80 -2.51
C SER A 115 5.12 6.40 -1.05
N GLY A 116 6.17 6.86 -0.40
CA GLY A 116 6.36 6.59 1.02
C GLY A 116 7.26 7.64 1.67
N ALA A 117 7.28 7.66 2.97
CA ALA A 117 8.05 8.61 3.77
C ALA A 117 8.86 7.92 4.87
N GLN A 118 9.99 8.52 5.20
CA GLN A 118 10.78 8.21 6.39
C GLN A 118 10.39 9.18 7.50
N TYR A 119 9.81 8.61 8.56
CA TYR A 119 9.64 9.28 9.84
C TYR A 119 10.63 8.68 10.84
N LEU A 120 11.12 9.44 11.81
CA LEU A 120 12.09 8.93 12.81
C LEU A 120 11.60 7.68 13.56
N ASP A 121 10.28 7.46 13.59
CA ASP A 121 9.61 6.36 14.28
C ASP A 121 8.87 5.41 13.34
N GLY A 122 9.15 5.42 12.03
CA GLY A 122 8.59 4.49 11.07
C GLY A 122 8.84 4.84 9.62
N THR A 123 8.75 3.85 8.75
CA THR A 123 8.82 3.98 7.29
C THR A 123 7.43 3.71 6.72
N THR A 124 6.93 4.56 5.81
CA THR A 124 5.66 4.33 5.13
C THR A 124 5.88 3.95 3.67
N ASP A 125 4.92 3.23 3.14
CA ASP A 125 4.83 2.75 1.76
C ASP A 125 3.35 2.58 1.41
N ILE A 126 2.92 3.17 0.30
CA ILE A 126 1.52 3.15 -0.09
C ILE A 126 1.35 3.38 -1.59
N THR A 127 0.55 2.56 -2.23
CA THR A 127 0.02 2.86 -3.56
C THR A 127 -1.48 3.13 -3.52
N ARG A 128 -1.91 4.19 -4.19
CA ARG A 128 -3.31 4.44 -4.54
C ARG A 128 -3.44 4.65 -6.04
N THR A 129 -4.42 3.96 -6.62
CA THR A 129 -4.88 4.26 -7.98
C THR A 129 -6.11 5.17 -7.87
N ILE A 130 -5.98 6.38 -8.40
CA ILE A 130 -6.91 7.49 -8.19
C ILE A 130 -7.64 7.76 -9.49
N ALA A 131 -8.98 7.71 -9.48
CA ALA A 131 -9.79 8.13 -10.62
C ALA A 131 -9.81 9.66 -10.72
N LEU A 132 -9.18 10.21 -11.76
CA LEU A 132 -9.15 11.65 -12.00
C LEU A 132 -10.43 12.16 -12.69
N GLY A 133 -11.23 11.27 -13.27
CA GLY A 133 -12.49 11.60 -13.95
C GLY A 133 -13.18 10.35 -14.47
N GLU A 134 -13.70 10.43 -15.71
CA GLU A 134 -14.40 9.30 -16.33
C GLU A 134 -13.48 8.09 -16.53
N LEU A 135 -14.02 6.91 -16.24
CA LEU A 135 -13.35 5.61 -16.38
C LEU A 135 -14.16 4.73 -17.34
N THR A 136 -13.45 3.95 -18.11
CA THR A 136 -14.04 2.86 -18.91
C THR A 136 -14.50 1.70 -18.04
N THR A 137 -15.37 0.85 -18.57
CA THR A 137 -15.79 -0.38 -17.87
C THR A 137 -14.60 -1.31 -17.61
N GLU A 138 -13.63 -1.37 -18.54
CA GLU A 138 -12.42 -2.18 -18.40
C GLU A 138 -11.57 -1.68 -17.21
N GLU A 139 -11.27 -0.38 -17.14
CA GLU A 139 -10.53 0.22 -16.03
C GLU A 139 -11.19 -0.07 -14.67
N LYS A 140 -12.52 0.08 -14.57
CA LYS A 140 -13.26 -0.25 -13.34
C LYS A 140 -13.23 -1.74 -12.99
N THR A 141 -13.33 -2.61 -13.98
CA THR A 141 -13.26 -4.06 -13.78
C THR A 141 -11.89 -4.44 -13.23
N ASP A 142 -10.82 -3.99 -13.88
CA ASP A 142 -9.45 -4.26 -13.47
C ASP A 142 -9.16 -3.70 -12.06
N TYR A 143 -9.63 -2.48 -11.78
CA TYR A 143 -9.50 -1.86 -10.46
C TYR A 143 -10.18 -2.69 -9.38
N THR A 144 -11.39 -3.14 -9.64
CA THR A 144 -12.16 -3.94 -8.68
C THR A 144 -11.52 -5.31 -8.44
N LEU A 145 -10.97 -5.95 -9.49
CA LEU A 145 -10.29 -7.23 -9.35
C LEU A 145 -8.98 -7.13 -8.55
N VAL A 146 -8.21 -6.06 -8.74
CA VAL A 146 -7.02 -5.77 -7.90
C VAL A 146 -7.44 -5.54 -6.46
N LEU A 147 -8.49 -4.75 -6.21
CA LEU A 147 -9.02 -4.52 -4.87
C LEU A 147 -9.48 -5.81 -4.20
N LYS A 148 -10.16 -6.72 -4.92
CA LYS A 148 -10.54 -8.05 -4.40
C LYS A 148 -9.33 -8.85 -3.94
N GLY A 149 -8.26 -8.86 -4.72
CA GLY A 149 -7.00 -9.53 -4.34
C GLY A 149 -6.38 -8.91 -3.09
N HIS A 150 -6.36 -7.59 -3.02
CA HIS A 150 -5.88 -6.85 -1.86
C HIS A 150 -6.69 -7.20 -0.59
N ILE A 151 -8.01 -7.21 -0.68
CA ILE A 151 -8.91 -7.53 0.44
C ILE A 151 -8.75 -9.00 0.85
N ALA A 152 -8.70 -9.92 -0.11
CA ALA A 152 -8.56 -11.36 0.18
C ALA A 152 -7.30 -11.66 1.01
N LEU A 153 -6.17 -11.03 0.70
CA LEU A 153 -4.96 -11.16 1.51
C LEU A 153 -5.09 -10.45 2.86
N ALA A 154 -5.67 -9.25 2.89
CA ALA A 154 -5.84 -8.48 4.14
C ALA A 154 -6.75 -9.18 5.16
N MET A 155 -7.74 -9.96 4.71
CA MET A 155 -8.66 -10.73 5.54
C MET A 155 -8.11 -12.09 5.98
N ALA A 156 -6.94 -12.49 5.48
CA ALA A 156 -6.40 -13.82 5.74
C ALA A 156 -6.16 -14.08 7.24
N VAL A 157 -6.69 -15.22 7.70
CA VAL A 157 -6.32 -15.83 8.99
C VAL A 157 -5.63 -17.15 8.66
N PHE A 158 -4.44 -17.36 9.20
CA PHE A 158 -3.58 -18.47 8.82
C PHE A 158 -2.84 -19.08 10.03
N PRO A 159 -2.50 -20.38 10.01
CA PRO A 159 -1.80 -21.02 11.12
C PRO A 159 -0.38 -20.45 11.28
N SER A 160 0.10 -20.38 12.51
CA SER A 160 1.50 -20.10 12.82
C SER A 160 2.43 -21.08 12.07
N GLY A 161 3.56 -20.60 11.57
CA GLY A 161 4.44 -21.37 10.68
C GLY A 161 4.17 -21.18 9.18
N THR A 162 3.14 -20.40 8.80
CA THR A 162 2.85 -20.07 7.40
C THR A 162 3.91 -19.14 6.82
N ARG A 163 4.30 -19.41 5.57
CA ARG A 163 5.21 -18.58 4.77
C ARG A 163 4.43 -17.72 3.79
N GLY A 164 5.00 -16.58 3.43
CA GLY A 164 4.32 -15.65 2.51
C GLY A 164 3.98 -16.26 1.14
N ALA A 165 4.79 -17.19 0.62
CA ALA A 165 4.50 -17.90 -0.63
C ALA A 165 3.17 -18.67 -0.60
N GLN A 166 2.72 -19.13 0.57
CA GLN A 166 1.45 -19.84 0.75
C GLN A 166 0.24 -18.87 0.71
N LEU A 167 0.45 -17.58 0.97
CA LEU A 167 -0.59 -16.55 1.01
C LEU A 167 -0.68 -15.72 -0.28
N ASP A 168 0.39 -15.68 -1.07
CA ASP A 168 0.48 -14.89 -2.31
C ASP A 168 -0.66 -15.17 -3.28
N VAL A 169 -1.11 -16.42 -3.37
CA VAL A 169 -2.22 -16.84 -4.24
C VAL A 169 -3.54 -16.12 -3.91
N LEU A 170 -3.76 -15.74 -2.65
CA LEU A 170 -5.00 -15.04 -2.25
C LEU A 170 -5.15 -13.71 -3.00
N ALA A 171 -4.06 -12.97 -3.15
CA ALA A 171 -4.04 -11.72 -3.88
C ALA A 171 -4.15 -11.91 -5.42
N ARG A 172 -3.70 -13.06 -5.95
CA ARG A 172 -3.71 -13.33 -7.39
C ARG A 172 -4.99 -13.97 -7.91
N MET A 173 -5.66 -14.73 -7.07
CA MET A 173 -6.80 -15.56 -7.48
C MET A 173 -7.92 -14.78 -8.21
N PRO A 174 -8.32 -13.57 -7.81
CA PRO A 174 -9.30 -12.79 -8.56
C PRO A 174 -8.83 -12.39 -9.96
N LEU A 175 -7.53 -12.11 -10.14
CA LEU A 175 -6.95 -11.78 -11.44
C LEU A 175 -6.80 -13.04 -12.30
N TRP A 176 -6.34 -14.16 -11.76
CA TRP A 176 -6.20 -15.42 -12.51
C TRP A 176 -7.52 -15.94 -13.05
N SER A 177 -8.63 -15.78 -12.31
CA SER A 177 -9.96 -16.13 -12.80
C SER A 177 -10.36 -15.37 -14.07
N HIS A 178 -9.72 -14.21 -14.32
CA HIS A 178 -9.88 -13.39 -15.51
C HIS A 178 -8.66 -13.49 -16.48
N LYS A 179 -7.77 -14.48 -16.28
CA LYS A 179 -6.56 -14.71 -17.09
C LYS A 179 -5.59 -13.52 -17.07
N MET A 180 -5.57 -12.78 -15.98
CA MET A 180 -4.65 -11.68 -15.71
C MET A 180 -3.67 -12.06 -14.60
N ASN A 181 -2.52 -11.38 -14.56
CA ASN A 181 -1.49 -11.59 -13.54
C ASN A 181 -0.64 -10.34 -13.40
N PHE A 182 0.10 -10.24 -12.30
CA PHE A 182 1.22 -9.31 -12.12
C PHE A 182 2.50 -10.10 -11.84
N LEU A 183 3.65 -9.53 -12.26
CA LEU A 183 4.93 -10.27 -12.27
C LEU A 183 5.85 -9.91 -11.10
N HIS A 184 5.49 -8.92 -10.28
CA HIS A 184 6.21 -8.60 -9.05
C HIS A 184 5.68 -9.40 -7.84
N GLY A 185 6.32 -9.29 -6.69
CA GLY A 185 5.82 -9.87 -5.43
C GLY A 185 4.55 -9.19 -4.98
N THR A 186 3.69 -9.91 -4.27
CA THR A 186 2.48 -9.33 -3.65
C THR A 186 2.83 -8.46 -2.44
N GLY A 187 3.98 -8.71 -1.83
CA GLY A 187 4.44 -7.93 -0.69
C GLY A 187 5.87 -8.23 -0.29
N HIS A 188 6.48 -7.28 0.36
CA HIS A 188 7.84 -7.32 0.90
C HIS A 188 7.86 -6.87 2.35
N GLY A 189 8.92 -7.20 3.07
CA GLY A 189 9.18 -6.62 4.38
C GLY A 189 9.55 -5.14 4.27
N VAL A 190 9.28 -4.38 5.31
CA VAL A 190 9.57 -2.93 5.38
C VAL A 190 10.42 -2.64 6.59
N GLY A 191 11.44 -1.81 6.45
CA GLY A 191 12.31 -1.36 7.53
C GLY A 191 11.61 -0.42 8.52
N HIS A 192 12.25 -0.15 9.63
CA HIS A 192 11.82 0.86 10.61
C HIS A 192 12.80 2.01 10.61
N PHE A 193 12.47 3.10 9.92
CA PHE A 193 13.41 4.18 9.57
C PHE A 193 14.65 3.64 8.83
N LEU A 194 14.41 2.66 7.97
CA LEU A 194 15.42 1.94 7.18
C LEU A 194 14.89 1.71 5.75
N SER A 195 15.41 0.71 5.03
CA SER A 195 15.00 0.43 3.65
C SER A 195 13.50 0.11 3.55
N VAL A 196 12.82 0.74 2.60
CA VAL A 196 11.42 0.43 2.30
C VAL A 196 11.27 -1.05 1.89
N HIS A 197 12.17 -1.57 1.06
CA HIS A 197 12.28 -3.00 0.75
C HIS A 197 13.28 -3.65 1.70
N GLU A 198 12.82 -4.19 2.80
CA GLU A 198 13.66 -4.82 3.82
C GLU A 198 13.09 -6.17 4.27
N GLY A 199 13.74 -7.25 3.81
CA GLY A 199 13.42 -8.60 4.26
C GLY A 199 13.82 -8.88 5.72
N PRO A 200 13.77 -10.17 6.14
CA PRO A 200 13.84 -11.36 5.31
C PRO A 200 12.49 -11.91 4.79
N GLN A 201 11.36 -11.48 5.38
CA GLN A 201 10.03 -11.94 4.96
C GLN A 201 9.58 -11.30 3.63
N SER A 202 8.74 -12.02 2.90
CA SER A 202 8.09 -11.53 1.69
C SER A 202 6.83 -12.35 1.40
N ILE A 203 5.89 -11.77 0.67
CA ILE A 203 4.70 -12.45 0.12
C ILE A 203 4.85 -12.46 -1.40
N ARG A 204 5.21 -13.60 -1.99
CA ARG A 204 5.48 -13.74 -3.42
C ARG A 204 5.39 -15.19 -3.87
N MET A 205 5.23 -15.42 -5.17
CA MET A 205 5.15 -16.78 -5.75
C MET A 205 6.39 -17.63 -5.46
N ASN A 206 7.58 -17.02 -5.47
CA ASN A 206 8.81 -17.72 -5.21
C ASN A 206 8.90 -18.12 -3.74
N GLU A 207 9.35 -19.35 -3.50
CA GLU A 207 9.60 -19.84 -2.13
C GLU A 207 10.56 -18.94 -1.36
N ASN A 208 10.17 -18.65 -0.12
CA ASN A 208 10.97 -17.98 0.89
C ASN A 208 10.80 -18.78 2.19
N PRO A 209 11.88 -19.35 2.76
CA PRO A 209 11.77 -20.21 3.93
C PRO A 209 11.35 -19.47 5.22
N ILE A 210 11.33 -18.15 5.18
CA ILE A 210 10.99 -17.33 6.35
C ILE A 210 9.50 -17.41 6.62
N VAL A 211 9.16 -17.91 7.81
CA VAL A 211 7.79 -17.92 8.31
C VAL A 211 7.38 -16.53 8.80
N LEU A 212 6.12 -16.19 8.59
CA LEU A 212 5.55 -14.94 9.12
C LEU A 212 5.38 -15.07 10.63
N GLN A 213 5.76 -14.02 11.36
CA GLN A 213 5.70 -13.96 12.81
C GLN A 213 5.04 -12.66 13.28
N PRO A 214 4.34 -12.67 14.43
CA PRO A 214 3.81 -11.44 15.03
C PRO A 214 4.90 -10.36 15.16
N GLY A 215 4.54 -9.13 14.82
CA GLY A 215 5.48 -8.01 14.79
C GLY A 215 6.18 -7.77 13.45
N MET A 216 6.05 -8.67 12.49
CA MET A 216 6.55 -8.43 11.12
C MET A 216 5.62 -7.50 10.37
N VAL A 217 6.20 -6.56 9.61
CA VAL A 217 5.48 -5.66 8.71
C VAL A 217 5.73 -6.10 7.27
N THR A 218 4.66 -6.17 6.47
CA THR A 218 4.74 -6.47 5.03
C THR A 218 3.86 -5.52 4.23
N SER A 219 4.24 -5.23 2.98
CA SER A 219 3.30 -4.65 2.02
C SER A 219 2.27 -5.71 1.57
N ASN A 220 1.13 -5.21 1.05
CA ASN A 220 0.09 -5.96 0.36
C ASN A 220 -0.30 -5.13 -0.85
N GLU A 221 0.30 -5.42 -2.03
CA GLU A 221 0.34 -4.55 -3.19
C GLU A 221 0.03 -5.25 -4.54
N PRO A 222 -1.06 -6.01 -4.66
CA PRO A 222 -1.43 -6.57 -5.95
C PRO A 222 -1.67 -5.48 -6.99
N GLY A 223 -1.45 -5.81 -8.27
CA GLY A 223 -1.64 -4.86 -9.36
C GLY A 223 -2.02 -5.52 -10.67
N VAL A 224 -2.32 -4.68 -11.67
CA VAL A 224 -2.49 -5.05 -13.08
C VAL A 224 -1.92 -3.94 -13.95
N TYR A 225 -1.20 -4.31 -15.02
CA TYR A 225 -0.45 -3.36 -15.84
C TYR A 225 -0.68 -3.67 -17.32
N LYS A 226 -1.48 -2.83 -17.99
CA LYS A 226 -1.83 -2.97 -19.40
C LYS A 226 -1.07 -1.94 -20.24
N GLY A 227 0.02 -2.36 -20.87
CA GLY A 227 0.87 -1.48 -21.68
C GLY A 227 0.06 -0.67 -22.69
N GLY A 228 0.33 0.65 -22.78
CA GLY A 228 -0.39 1.58 -23.64
C GLY A 228 -1.83 1.92 -23.21
N SER A 229 -2.25 1.51 -22.00
CA SER A 229 -3.58 1.76 -21.47
C SER A 229 -3.52 2.31 -20.03
N HIS A 230 -3.39 1.44 -19.03
CA HIS A 230 -3.41 1.84 -17.62
C HIS A 230 -2.65 0.85 -16.74
N GLY A 231 -2.21 1.34 -15.59
CA GLY A 231 -1.72 0.53 -14.47
C GLY A 231 -2.56 0.77 -13.23
N ILE A 232 -2.75 -0.29 -12.47
CA ILE A 232 -3.52 -0.28 -11.22
C ILE A 232 -2.72 -1.05 -10.18
N ARG A 233 -2.47 -0.43 -9.02
CA ARG A 233 -1.95 -1.06 -7.81
C ARG A 233 -2.72 -0.52 -6.62
N THR A 234 -3.10 -1.37 -5.70
CA THR A 234 -3.67 -0.99 -4.41
C THR A 234 -2.78 -1.56 -3.33
N GLU A 235 -2.21 -0.70 -2.51
CA GLU A 235 -1.25 -1.09 -1.51
C GLU A 235 -1.57 -0.52 -0.14
N ASN A 236 -1.43 -1.36 0.87
CA ASN A 236 -1.33 -1.01 2.27
C ASN A 236 -0.18 -1.78 2.92
N LEU A 237 0.44 -1.21 3.93
CA LEU A 237 1.26 -1.96 4.87
C LEU A 237 0.37 -2.70 5.87
N THR A 238 0.80 -3.90 6.21
CA THR A 238 0.13 -4.79 7.16
C THR A 238 1.11 -5.25 8.24
N LEU A 239 0.62 -5.33 9.48
CA LEU A 239 1.33 -5.89 10.63
C LEU A 239 0.80 -7.30 10.89
N VAL A 240 1.69 -8.27 11.02
CA VAL A 240 1.32 -9.63 11.43
C VAL A 240 1.01 -9.63 12.94
N CYS A 241 -0.18 -10.08 13.29
CA CYS A 241 -0.68 -10.14 14.67
C CYS A 241 -1.19 -11.55 15.00
N SER A 242 -1.27 -11.87 16.30
CA SER A 242 -1.97 -13.08 16.76
C SER A 242 -3.47 -12.99 16.46
N ALA A 243 -4.06 -14.07 16.01
CA ALA A 243 -5.51 -14.25 15.88
C ALA A 243 -6.07 -15.16 16.98
N GLY A 244 -5.22 -15.58 17.94
CA GLY A 244 -5.57 -16.46 19.05
C GLY A 244 -5.34 -17.94 18.74
N GLU A 245 -5.73 -18.77 19.71
CA GLU A 245 -5.61 -20.23 19.63
C GLU A 245 -6.82 -20.85 18.93
N GLY A 246 -6.57 -21.81 18.06
CA GLY A 246 -7.58 -22.66 17.42
C GLY A 246 -7.40 -24.12 17.79
N LEU A 247 -8.22 -24.99 17.24
CA LEU A 247 -8.16 -26.45 17.51
C LEU A 247 -6.77 -27.06 17.15
N PHE A 248 -6.07 -26.49 16.20
CA PHE A 248 -4.79 -26.99 15.68
C PHE A 248 -3.59 -26.09 16.03
N GLY A 249 -3.68 -25.26 17.07
CA GLY A 249 -2.64 -24.37 17.55
C GLY A 249 -2.90 -22.91 17.28
N GLU A 250 -1.85 -22.09 17.33
CA GLU A 250 -1.93 -20.64 17.16
C GLU A 250 -2.24 -20.24 15.71
N TYR A 251 -3.08 -19.22 15.55
CA TYR A 251 -3.39 -18.58 14.29
C TYR A 251 -2.93 -17.12 14.27
N LEU A 252 -2.56 -16.64 13.09
CA LEU A 252 -2.12 -15.29 12.81
C LEU A 252 -3.08 -14.61 11.84
N LYS A 253 -3.05 -13.28 11.80
CA LYS A 253 -3.80 -12.43 10.87
C LYS A 253 -3.00 -11.19 10.52
N PHE A 254 -3.48 -10.45 9.54
CA PHE A 254 -2.96 -9.13 9.22
C PHE A 254 -3.81 -8.03 9.87
N GLU A 255 -3.15 -7.04 10.46
CA GLU A 255 -3.72 -5.74 10.77
C GLU A 255 -3.29 -4.76 9.67
N THR A 256 -4.24 -4.17 8.96
CA THR A 256 -3.94 -3.10 7.99
C THR A 256 -3.59 -1.82 8.76
N ILE A 257 -2.35 -1.34 8.62
CA ILE A 257 -1.84 -0.19 9.37
C ILE A 257 -1.81 1.10 8.55
N THR A 258 -1.75 1.04 7.22
CA THR A 258 -1.85 2.21 6.34
C THR A 258 -3.23 2.88 6.47
N LEU A 259 -3.26 4.20 6.57
CA LEU A 259 -4.48 4.99 6.75
C LEU A 259 -4.66 5.98 5.59
N CYS A 260 -5.37 5.56 4.56
CA CYS A 260 -5.70 6.41 3.40
C CYS A 260 -6.96 5.88 2.69
N PRO A 261 -7.91 6.72 2.27
CA PRO A 261 -9.09 6.24 1.55
C PRO A 261 -8.71 5.46 0.28
N ILE A 262 -9.45 4.39 0.00
CA ILE A 262 -9.43 3.68 -1.29
C ILE A 262 -10.44 4.37 -2.21
N CYS A 263 -10.05 4.68 -3.46
CA CYS A 263 -10.88 5.43 -4.40
C CYS A 263 -12.14 4.64 -4.79
N LYS A 264 -13.32 5.11 -4.35
CA LYS A 264 -14.61 4.44 -4.63
C LYS A 264 -15.06 4.56 -6.08
N LYS A 265 -14.62 5.60 -6.82
CA LYS A 265 -15.05 5.87 -8.20
C LYS A 265 -14.66 4.75 -9.18
N GLY A 266 -13.61 3.97 -8.86
CA GLY A 266 -13.15 2.82 -9.64
C GLY A 266 -13.88 1.51 -9.34
N ILE A 267 -14.72 1.44 -8.31
CA ILE A 267 -15.31 0.19 -7.82
C ILE A 267 -16.60 -0.14 -8.57
N ILE A 268 -16.70 -1.38 -9.04
CA ILE A 268 -17.95 -2.01 -9.46
C ILE A 268 -18.45 -2.85 -8.28
N LYS A 269 -19.41 -2.32 -7.52
CA LYS A 269 -19.89 -2.95 -6.27
C LYS A 269 -20.40 -4.37 -6.49
N GLU A 270 -21.06 -4.62 -7.62
CA GLU A 270 -21.63 -5.91 -7.98
C GLU A 270 -20.59 -7.02 -8.15
N LEU A 271 -19.31 -6.69 -8.31
CA LEU A 271 -18.22 -7.66 -8.36
C LEU A 271 -17.69 -8.02 -6.97
N LEU A 272 -18.03 -7.25 -5.93
CA LEU A 272 -17.62 -7.51 -4.55
C LEU A 272 -18.62 -8.46 -3.86
N THR A 273 -18.10 -9.32 -3.00
CA THR A 273 -18.92 -10.07 -2.04
C THR A 273 -19.34 -9.18 -0.87
N ALA A 274 -20.33 -9.63 -0.09
CA ALA A 274 -20.75 -8.92 1.12
C ALA A 274 -19.57 -8.71 2.10
N ASP A 275 -18.76 -9.74 2.33
CA ASP A 275 -17.60 -9.66 3.23
C ASP A 275 -16.55 -8.66 2.73
N GLU A 276 -16.34 -8.57 1.41
CA GLU A 276 -15.41 -7.59 0.82
C GLU A 276 -15.94 -6.16 0.97
N VAL A 277 -17.24 -5.95 0.81
CA VAL A 277 -17.90 -4.66 1.06
C VAL A 277 -17.78 -4.28 2.53
N ASP A 278 -18.06 -5.21 3.44
CA ASP A 278 -17.94 -4.99 4.88
C ASP A 278 -16.50 -4.67 5.29
N TRP A 279 -15.52 -5.38 4.75
CA TRP A 279 -14.11 -5.08 5.00
C TRP A 279 -13.77 -3.65 4.57
N LEU A 280 -14.15 -3.25 3.36
CA LEU A 280 -13.86 -1.91 2.82
C LEU A 280 -14.52 -0.82 3.65
N ASN A 281 -15.79 -1.00 4.02
CA ASN A 281 -16.53 -0.03 4.82
C ASN A 281 -15.91 0.10 6.24
N ASN A 282 -15.52 -1.01 6.87
CA ASN A 282 -14.84 -1.01 8.17
C ASN A 282 -13.46 -0.35 8.08
N TYR A 283 -12.69 -0.62 7.01
CA TYR A 283 -11.41 0.04 6.77
C TYR A 283 -11.59 1.56 6.60
N HIS A 284 -12.56 2.00 5.81
CA HIS A 284 -12.87 3.41 5.62
C HIS A 284 -13.32 4.08 6.92
N GLN A 285 -14.13 3.42 7.73
CA GLN A 285 -14.51 3.91 9.05
C GLN A 285 -13.27 4.12 9.94
N GLN A 286 -12.36 3.14 10.00
CA GLN A 286 -11.11 3.23 10.75
C GLN A 286 -10.24 4.41 10.26
N VAL A 287 -10.12 4.59 8.95
CA VAL A 287 -9.39 5.73 8.35
C VAL A 287 -10.01 7.05 8.82
N TYR A 288 -11.34 7.19 8.74
CA TYR A 288 -12.02 8.40 9.20
C TYR A 288 -11.81 8.67 10.69
N GLU A 289 -12.02 7.68 11.54
CA GLU A 289 -11.90 7.81 12.99
C GLU A 289 -10.49 8.21 13.44
N LYS A 290 -9.47 7.61 12.81
CA LYS A 290 -8.06 7.88 13.17
C LYS A 290 -7.53 9.20 12.63
N LEU A 291 -7.99 9.66 11.45
CA LEU A 291 -7.45 10.85 10.82
C LEU A 291 -8.26 12.12 11.07
N SER A 292 -9.61 12.03 11.15
CA SER A 292 -10.46 13.20 11.27
C SER A 292 -10.12 14.13 12.46
N PRO A 293 -9.63 13.65 13.63
CA PRO A 293 -9.25 14.54 14.73
C PRO A 293 -8.04 15.44 14.43
N LYS A 294 -7.28 15.13 13.39
CA LYS A 294 -6.05 15.84 13.00
C LYS A 294 -6.23 16.76 11.78
N LEU A 295 -7.45 16.86 11.27
CA LEU A 295 -7.81 17.60 10.06
C LEU A 295 -8.64 18.83 10.39
N ASN A 296 -8.60 19.86 9.54
CA ASN A 296 -9.54 20.98 9.61
C ASN A 296 -10.93 20.58 9.11
N GLU A 297 -11.94 21.46 9.28
CA GLU A 297 -13.33 21.11 8.97
C GLU A 297 -13.59 20.79 7.49
N GLU A 298 -12.89 21.45 6.58
CA GLU A 298 -13.03 21.17 5.14
C GLU A 298 -12.38 19.83 4.76
N GLU A 299 -11.23 19.52 5.32
CA GLU A 299 -10.53 18.26 5.13
C GLU A 299 -11.33 17.09 5.73
N LYS A 300 -11.95 17.30 6.92
CA LYS A 300 -12.86 16.32 7.53
C LYS A 300 -14.10 16.05 6.70
N ALA A 301 -14.71 17.12 6.14
CA ALA A 301 -15.88 16.98 5.29
C ALA A 301 -15.53 16.16 4.02
N TRP A 302 -14.40 16.46 3.39
CA TRP A 302 -13.90 15.69 2.25
C TRP A 302 -13.62 14.24 2.63
N LEU A 303 -12.90 14.00 3.74
CA LEU A 303 -12.58 12.66 4.21
C LEU A 303 -13.84 11.85 4.51
N LYS A 304 -14.86 12.46 5.13
CA LYS A 304 -16.15 11.83 5.42
C LYS A 304 -16.83 11.33 4.13
N GLU A 305 -16.80 12.12 3.07
CA GLU A 305 -17.34 11.71 1.77
C GLU A 305 -16.48 10.60 1.14
N ALA A 306 -15.14 10.76 1.13
CA ALA A 306 -14.21 9.77 0.59
C ALA A 306 -14.33 8.40 1.27
N THR A 307 -14.63 8.38 2.57
CA THR A 307 -14.76 7.16 3.39
C THR A 307 -16.20 6.70 3.62
N ALA A 308 -17.20 7.37 3.03
CA ALA A 308 -18.60 6.92 3.14
C ALA A 308 -18.77 5.50 2.58
N ALA A 309 -19.63 4.72 3.21
CA ALA A 309 -19.92 3.34 2.80
C ALA A 309 -20.38 3.24 1.32
N ILE A 310 -20.05 2.12 0.69
CA ILE A 310 -20.44 1.82 -0.71
C ILE A 310 -21.70 0.95 -0.78
#